data_23fdf9ee4098baca35123971e804954a
#
_entry.id   23fdf9ee4098baca35123971e804954a
#
_cell.length_a   1.000
_cell.length_b   1.000
_cell.length_c   1.000
_cell.angle_alpha   90.00
_cell.angle_beta   90.00
_cell.angle_gamma   90.00
#
_symmetry.space_group_name_H-M   'P 1'
#
loop_
_entity.id
_entity.type
_entity.pdbx_description
1 polymer ?
#
loop_
_entity_poly.entity_id
_entity_poly.type
_entity_poly.pdbx_seq_one_letter_code
_entity_poly.pdbx_strand_id
1 'polypeptide(L)'
;MKMAVVGHVEWIEFLRVEAVPKPGEIVAATEVWAEPAGGGGVAAVELARLAGGSALFCRLGGDDLGAQSRVRLEGAGVRIHSPAVEEAQRRGFCYVDEIGERTITVIGDKPRPPGNDGGMPWEELDDVDGVYFTAGDAAAVRQARRARVLVASGEDDAERYQAGDLDPPPRLVVSTAGALGGWAQPGGPYKPAVAPGPIEDAYGAGDCFAAGLTFALAKGMEIQDALAFASERGALALTRRGAGLSS
;
A
#
# COMPACT_ATOMS: atom_id res chain seq x y z
N MET A 1 13.66 10.14 -10.03
CA MET A 1 13.07 10.48 -8.73
C MET A 1 13.17 9.24 -7.85
N LYS A 2 13.66 9.37 -6.64
CA LYS A 2 13.84 8.24 -5.72
C LYS A 2 12.63 8.15 -4.80
N MET A 3 11.91 7.05 -4.87
CA MET A 3 10.70 6.81 -4.10
C MET A 3 10.87 5.60 -3.19
N ALA A 4 10.30 5.65 -1.99
CA ALA A 4 10.32 4.53 -1.07
C ALA A 4 8.96 4.28 -0.39
N VAL A 5 8.81 3.07 0.12
CA VAL A 5 7.72 2.65 0.99
C VAL A 5 8.30 2.06 2.26
N VAL A 6 7.75 2.42 3.40
CA VAL A 6 7.94 1.71 4.67
C VAL A 6 6.61 1.02 5.00
N GLY A 7 6.58 -0.31 4.95
CA GLY A 7 5.30 -0.98 5.03
C GLY A 7 5.38 -2.51 5.17
N HIS A 8 4.22 -3.13 5.13
CA HIS A 8 4.08 -4.58 5.23
C HIS A 8 3.79 -5.23 3.88
N VAL A 9 4.19 -6.49 3.77
CA VAL A 9 3.86 -7.37 2.66
C VAL A 9 3.11 -8.57 3.20
N GLU A 10 2.08 -8.99 2.47
CA GLU A 10 1.27 -10.17 2.75
C GLU A 10 1.24 -11.05 1.51
N TRP A 11 1.23 -12.37 1.69
CA TRP A 11 0.90 -13.27 0.59
C TRP A 11 -0.61 -13.47 0.58
N ILE A 12 -1.30 -12.97 -0.44
CA ILE A 12 -2.75 -13.05 -0.54
C ILE A 12 -3.16 -14.07 -1.60
N GLU A 13 -4.03 -15.00 -1.20
CA GLU A 13 -4.77 -15.88 -2.09
C GLU A 13 -6.12 -15.23 -2.40
N PHE A 14 -6.32 -14.84 -3.65
CA PHE A 14 -7.54 -14.22 -4.13
C PHE A 14 -8.48 -15.28 -4.69
N LEU A 15 -9.75 -15.16 -4.34
CA LEU A 15 -10.81 -16.08 -4.74
C LEU A 15 -11.96 -15.23 -5.33
N ARG A 16 -12.14 -15.32 -6.65
CA ARG A 16 -13.31 -14.69 -7.28
C ARG A 16 -14.52 -15.59 -7.06
N VAL A 17 -15.58 -15.03 -6.51
CA VAL A 17 -16.80 -15.74 -6.15
C VAL A 17 -18.01 -14.94 -6.62
N GLU A 18 -19.14 -15.60 -6.86
CA GLU A 18 -20.41 -14.91 -7.12
C GLU A 18 -20.84 -14.08 -5.90
N ALA A 19 -20.74 -14.66 -4.71
CA ALA A 19 -20.97 -13.97 -3.44
C ALA A 19 -20.09 -14.57 -2.35
N VAL A 20 -19.71 -13.75 -1.35
CA VAL A 20 -18.99 -14.22 -0.18
C VAL A 20 -19.84 -15.21 0.60
N PRO A 21 -19.34 -16.43 0.95
CA PRO A 21 -20.14 -17.46 1.62
C PRO A 21 -20.63 -16.99 2.99
N LYS A 22 -21.90 -17.23 3.28
CA LYS A 22 -22.48 -17.07 4.60
C LYS A 22 -22.21 -18.30 5.46
N PRO A 23 -22.39 -18.23 6.79
CA PRO A 23 -22.24 -19.40 7.67
C PRO A 23 -23.05 -20.59 7.19
N GLY A 24 -22.38 -21.73 6.99
CA GLY A 24 -22.99 -22.98 6.50
C GLY A 24 -23.09 -23.13 4.99
N GLU A 25 -22.75 -22.12 4.20
CA GLU A 25 -22.73 -22.21 2.76
C GLU A 25 -21.38 -22.72 2.23
N ILE A 26 -21.44 -23.39 1.08
CA ILE A 26 -20.27 -23.80 0.29
C ILE A 26 -20.40 -23.12 -1.08
N VAL A 27 -19.42 -22.28 -1.42
CA VAL A 27 -19.33 -21.62 -2.72
C VAL A 27 -18.09 -22.11 -3.46
N ALA A 28 -18.18 -22.20 -4.79
CA ALA A 28 -17.03 -22.47 -5.64
C ALA A 28 -16.42 -21.15 -6.11
N ALA A 29 -15.11 -21.01 -5.99
CA ALA A 29 -14.41 -19.91 -6.63
C ALA A 29 -14.37 -20.17 -8.15
N THR A 30 -14.72 -19.17 -8.93
CA THR A 30 -14.64 -19.20 -10.40
C THR A 30 -13.23 -18.96 -10.90
N GLU A 31 -12.41 -18.30 -10.07
CA GLU A 31 -11.01 -18.00 -10.37
C GLU A 31 -10.21 -17.92 -9.08
N VAL A 32 -8.95 -18.40 -9.12
CA VAL A 32 -8.03 -18.36 -7.98
C VAL A 32 -6.66 -17.90 -8.46
N TRP A 33 -6.04 -16.97 -7.74
CA TRP A 33 -4.64 -16.60 -7.93
C TRP A 33 -4.02 -16.19 -6.59
N ALA A 34 -2.70 -16.09 -6.55
CA ALA A 34 -2.00 -15.66 -5.36
C ALA A 34 -0.80 -14.78 -5.72
N GLU A 35 -0.57 -13.75 -4.93
CA GLU A 35 0.55 -12.84 -5.15
C GLU A 35 0.94 -12.10 -3.87
N PRO A 36 2.18 -11.54 -3.81
CA PRO A 36 2.56 -10.63 -2.74
C PRO A 36 1.75 -9.35 -2.87
N ALA A 37 1.17 -8.93 -1.76
CA ALA A 37 0.25 -7.82 -1.65
C ALA A 37 0.48 -7.10 -0.30
N GLY A 38 -0.58 -6.61 0.33
CA GLY A 38 -0.50 -5.73 1.50
C GLY A 38 -0.15 -4.29 1.10
N GLY A 39 -0.47 -3.32 1.97
CA GLY A 39 -0.35 -1.91 1.61
C GLY A 39 1.05 -1.50 1.17
N GLY A 40 2.10 -2.05 1.79
CA GLY A 40 3.48 -1.79 1.39
C GLY A 40 3.83 -2.36 0.03
N GLY A 41 3.41 -3.61 -0.25
CA GLY A 41 3.66 -4.27 -1.53
C GLY A 41 2.99 -3.55 -2.70
N VAL A 42 1.68 -3.28 -2.58
CA VAL A 42 0.88 -2.58 -3.59
C VAL A 42 1.44 -1.19 -3.90
N ALA A 43 1.69 -0.40 -2.86
CA ALA A 43 2.21 0.97 -3.03
C ALA A 43 3.61 0.99 -3.65
N ALA A 44 4.48 0.03 -3.28
CA ALA A 44 5.82 -0.04 -3.84
C ALA A 44 5.80 -0.36 -5.34
N VAL A 45 4.92 -1.26 -5.77
CA VAL A 45 4.71 -1.58 -7.19
C VAL A 45 4.15 -0.37 -7.94
N GLU A 46 3.19 0.34 -7.39
CA GLU A 46 2.65 1.54 -8.03
C GLU A 46 3.70 2.66 -8.13
N LEU A 47 4.50 2.89 -7.09
CA LEU A 47 5.61 3.85 -7.13
C LEU A 47 6.70 3.43 -8.13
N ALA A 48 6.99 2.12 -8.25
CA ALA A 48 7.93 1.64 -9.25
C ALA A 48 7.45 1.94 -10.67
N ARG A 49 6.16 1.78 -10.96
CA ARG A 49 5.57 2.17 -12.25
C ARG A 49 5.67 3.67 -12.53
N LEU A 50 5.42 4.50 -11.52
CA LEU A 50 5.42 5.96 -11.65
C LEU A 50 6.83 6.55 -11.77
N ALA A 51 7.81 6.01 -11.05
CA ALA A 51 9.16 6.57 -10.93
C ALA A 51 10.25 5.79 -11.71
N GLY A 52 9.90 4.62 -12.28
CA GLY A 52 10.84 3.73 -12.94
C GLY A 52 11.61 2.82 -11.95
N GLY A 53 11.16 2.76 -10.71
CA GLY A 53 11.70 1.94 -9.62
C GLY A 53 11.34 2.52 -8.26
N SER A 54 11.29 1.67 -7.23
CA SER A 54 11.04 2.08 -5.84
C SER A 54 11.86 1.24 -4.87
N ALA A 55 11.99 1.69 -3.61
CA ALA A 55 12.54 0.91 -2.51
C ALA A 55 11.43 0.56 -1.52
N LEU A 56 11.42 -0.67 -1.00
CA LEU A 56 10.48 -1.12 0.02
C LEU A 56 11.24 -1.60 1.26
N PHE A 57 11.01 -0.91 2.37
CA PHE A 57 11.49 -1.27 3.70
C PHE A 57 10.39 -2.07 4.39
N CYS A 58 10.57 -3.38 4.55
CA CYS A 58 9.55 -4.29 5.06
C CYS A 58 10.17 -5.43 5.89
N ARG A 59 9.32 -6.33 6.39
CA ARG A 59 9.72 -7.65 6.88
C ARG A 59 9.03 -8.71 6.03
N LEU A 60 9.81 -9.46 5.25
CA LEU A 60 9.35 -10.66 4.56
C LEU A 60 9.57 -11.87 5.45
N GLY A 61 8.68 -12.85 5.35
CA GLY A 61 8.83 -14.12 6.05
C GLY A 61 10.08 -14.89 5.61
N GLY A 62 10.60 -15.73 6.49
CA GLY A 62 11.76 -16.59 6.25
C GLY A 62 11.43 -17.89 5.53
N ASP A 63 10.19 -18.04 5.04
CA ASP A 63 9.69 -19.22 4.34
C ASP A 63 9.64 -19.04 2.81
N ASP A 64 9.16 -20.06 2.11
CA ASP A 64 9.05 -20.07 0.65
C ASP A 64 8.14 -18.93 0.11
N LEU A 65 7.11 -18.54 0.86
CA LEU A 65 6.22 -17.46 0.45
C LEU A 65 6.89 -16.10 0.57
N GLY A 66 7.72 -15.89 1.59
CA GLY A 66 8.56 -14.70 1.70
C GLY A 66 9.59 -14.61 0.56
N ALA A 67 10.23 -15.74 0.22
CA ALA A 67 11.16 -15.81 -0.91
C ALA A 67 10.46 -15.52 -2.25
N GLN A 68 9.29 -16.10 -2.51
CA GLN A 68 8.48 -15.85 -3.69
C GLN A 68 8.02 -14.38 -3.74
N SER A 69 7.65 -13.79 -2.59
CA SER A 69 7.26 -12.38 -2.50
C SER A 69 8.40 -11.48 -2.94
N ARG A 70 9.62 -11.75 -2.48
CA ARG A 70 10.82 -11.01 -2.89
C ARG A 70 11.01 -11.05 -4.40
N VAL A 71 11.05 -12.25 -4.99
CA VAL A 71 11.30 -12.44 -6.43
C VAL A 71 10.26 -11.68 -7.27
N ARG A 72 8.98 -11.76 -6.91
CA ARG A 72 7.91 -11.12 -7.69
C ARG A 72 7.93 -9.60 -7.58
N LEU A 73 8.18 -9.06 -6.39
CA LEU A 73 8.28 -7.61 -6.17
C LEU A 73 9.53 -7.03 -6.84
N GLU A 74 10.67 -7.72 -6.74
CA GLU A 74 11.90 -7.33 -7.45
C GLU A 74 11.70 -7.35 -8.97
N GLY A 75 11.00 -8.36 -9.49
CA GLY A 75 10.59 -8.43 -10.90
C GLY A 75 9.69 -7.27 -11.35
N ALA A 76 8.96 -6.65 -10.43
CA ALA A 76 8.14 -5.46 -10.69
C ALA A 76 8.91 -4.13 -10.51
N GLY A 77 10.23 -4.17 -10.32
CA GLY A 77 11.08 -2.98 -10.19
C GLY A 77 11.16 -2.42 -8.75
N VAL A 78 10.82 -3.23 -7.75
CA VAL A 78 10.89 -2.86 -6.33
C VAL A 78 12.18 -3.39 -5.72
N ARG A 79 13.04 -2.53 -5.18
CA ARG A 79 14.22 -2.93 -4.41
C ARG A 79 13.79 -3.21 -2.96
N ILE A 80 14.01 -4.45 -2.50
CA ILE A 80 13.56 -4.92 -1.19
C ILE A 80 14.65 -4.77 -0.13
N HIS A 81 14.37 -4.01 0.92
CA HIS A 81 15.10 -3.98 2.18
C HIS A 81 14.28 -4.73 3.23
N SER A 82 14.71 -5.93 3.56
CA SER A 82 14.08 -6.80 4.55
C SER A 82 15.15 -7.58 5.28
N PRO A 83 15.27 -7.46 6.61
CA PRO A 83 16.16 -8.28 7.38
C PRO A 83 15.74 -9.75 7.30
N ALA A 84 16.66 -10.66 7.59
CA ALA A 84 16.35 -12.06 7.75
C ALA A 84 15.49 -12.26 9.01
N VAL A 85 14.40 -13.01 8.87
CA VAL A 85 13.49 -13.39 9.98
C VAL A 85 13.20 -14.87 9.91
N GLU A 86 12.82 -15.47 11.05
CA GLU A 86 12.42 -16.88 11.15
C GLU A 86 10.91 -17.06 11.00
N GLU A 87 10.13 -16.01 11.28
CA GLU A 87 8.67 -16.05 11.21
C GLU A 87 8.20 -16.31 9.79
N ALA A 88 7.11 -17.07 9.64
CA ALA A 88 6.47 -17.31 8.34
C ALA A 88 5.89 -16.02 7.74
N GLN A 89 5.82 -15.97 6.42
CA GLN A 89 5.17 -14.89 5.70
C GLN A 89 3.70 -14.77 6.13
N ARG A 90 3.27 -13.55 6.51
CA ARG A 90 1.85 -13.28 6.74
C ARG A 90 1.05 -13.59 5.49
N ARG A 91 -0.08 -14.25 5.66
CA ARG A 91 -0.97 -14.71 4.59
C ARG A 91 -2.36 -14.10 4.76
N GLY A 92 -3.12 -14.12 3.68
CA GLY A 92 -4.53 -13.80 3.72
C GLY A 92 -5.31 -14.45 2.57
N PHE A 93 -6.61 -14.50 2.75
CA PHE A 93 -7.58 -14.85 1.72
C PHE A 93 -8.40 -13.60 1.42
N CYS A 94 -8.53 -13.29 0.14
CA CYS A 94 -9.34 -12.17 -0.35
C CYS A 94 -10.43 -12.72 -1.27
N TYR A 95 -11.67 -12.69 -0.80
CA TYR A 95 -12.82 -12.89 -1.67
C TYR A 95 -13.06 -11.64 -2.48
N VAL A 96 -13.24 -11.79 -3.79
CA VAL A 96 -13.64 -10.73 -4.72
C VAL A 96 -14.99 -11.15 -5.31
N ASP A 97 -16.05 -10.41 -5.02
CA ASP A 97 -17.39 -10.73 -5.49
C ASP A 97 -17.66 -10.21 -6.92
N GLU A 98 -18.88 -10.43 -7.43
CA GLU A 98 -19.29 -10.05 -8.79
C GLU A 98 -19.16 -8.55 -9.09
N ILE A 99 -19.26 -7.69 -8.07
CA ILE A 99 -19.15 -6.24 -8.24
C ILE A 99 -17.72 -5.73 -7.99
N GLY A 100 -16.77 -6.65 -7.73
CA GLY A 100 -15.38 -6.32 -7.45
C GLY A 100 -15.12 -5.86 -6.01
N GLU A 101 -16.09 -6.02 -5.09
CA GLU A 101 -15.89 -5.70 -3.68
C GLU A 101 -15.10 -6.82 -2.99
N ARG A 102 -14.30 -6.45 -2.00
CA ARG A 102 -13.38 -7.37 -1.33
C ARG A 102 -13.79 -7.68 0.11
N THR A 103 -13.60 -8.93 0.50
CA THR A 103 -13.65 -9.36 1.91
C THR A 103 -12.38 -10.14 2.23
N ILE A 104 -11.65 -9.70 3.25
CA ILE A 104 -10.30 -10.21 3.54
C ILE A 104 -10.26 -10.89 4.89
N THR A 105 -9.63 -12.07 4.96
CA THR A 105 -9.23 -12.75 6.19
C THR A 105 -7.73 -12.89 6.21
N VAL A 106 -7.07 -12.44 7.28
CA VAL A 106 -5.62 -12.50 7.42
C VAL A 106 -5.20 -13.55 8.45
N ILE A 107 -4.01 -14.12 8.25
CA ILE A 107 -3.40 -15.14 9.11
C ILE A 107 -2.02 -14.63 9.54
N GLY A 108 -1.82 -14.51 10.84
CA GLY A 108 -0.60 -14.00 11.45
C GLY A 108 -0.62 -12.49 11.71
N ASP A 109 0.35 -12.04 12.48
CA ASP A 109 0.50 -10.63 12.84
C ASP A 109 1.00 -9.77 11.66
N LYS A 110 0.67 -8.48 11.69
CA LYS A 110 1.14 -7.54 10.67
C LYS A 110 2.67 -7.38 10.78
N PRO A 111 3.47 -7.74 9.75
CA PRO A 111 4.92 -7.70 9.82
C PRO A 111 5.41 -6.25 9.69
N ARG A 112 5.54 -5.58 10.83
CA ARG A 112 5.98 -4.19 10.91
C ARG A 112 7.51 -4.11 10.89
N PRO A 113 8.13 -3.34 9.97
CA PRO A 113 9.56 -3.11 10.03
C PRO A 113 9.91 -2.25 11.25
N PRO A 114 10.82 -2.72 12.14
CA PRO A 114 11.25 -1.97 13.31
C PRO A 114 12.31 -0.94 12.91
N GLY A 115 12.09 0.33 13.30
CA GLY A 115 12.99 1.43 12.92
C GLY A 115 14.37 1.42 13.61
N ASN A 116 14.54 0.55 14.60
CA ASN A 116 15.83 0.33 15.29
C ASN A 116 16.59 -0.91 14.79
N ASP A 117 16.13 -1.56 13.73
CA ASP A 117 16.80 -2.71 13.14
C ASP A 117 18.09 -2.25 12.43
N GLY A 118 19.24 -2.68 12.94
CA GLY A 118 20.56 -2.36 12.37
C GLY A 118 20.86 -3.09 11.04
N GLY A 119 20.01 -4.03 10.62
CA GLY A 119 20.09 -4.69 9.31
C GLY A 119 19.35 -3.93 8.20
N MET A 120 18.64 -2.86 8.55
CA MET A 120 17.92 -2.02 7.60
C MET A 120 18.76 -0.79 7.23
N PRO A 121 18.97 -0.50 5.94
CA PRO A 121 19.74 0.67 5.50
C PRO A 121 18.89 1.95 5.57
N TRP A 122 18.45 2.34 6.77
CA TRP A 122 17.57 3.49 6.98
C TRP A 122 18.17 4.81 6.47
N GLU A 123 19.50 4.92 6.40
CA GLU A 123 20.20 6.07 5.85
C GLU A 123 19.92 6.33 4.37
N GLU A 124 19.50 5.32 3.61
CA GLU A 124 19.10 5.51 2.22
C GLU A 124 17.88 6.43 2.07
N LEU A 125 17.09 6.59 3.13
CA LEU A 125 15.92 7.50 3.13
C LEU A 125 16.33 8.99 3.12
N ASP A 126 17.57 9.33 3.44
CA ASP A 126 18.07 10.72 3.36
C ASP A 126 18.05 11.26 1.92
N ASP A 127 18.23 10.36 0.94
CA ASP A 127 18.27 10.68 -0.48
C ASP A 127 16.92 10.44 -1.22
N VAL A 128 15.86 10.16 -0.48
CA VAL A 128 14.54 9.83 -1.06
C VAL A 128 13.67 11.08 -1.18
N ASP A 129 13.08 11.29 -2.36
CA ASP A 129 12.18 12.41 -2.65
C ASP A 129 10.84 12.27 -1.93
N GLY A 130 10.30 11.05 -1.82
CA GLY A 130 9.05 10.78 -1.15
C GLY A 130 8.95 9.36 -0.58
N VAL A 131 8.37 9.26 0.61
CA VAL A 131 8.08 7.99 1.31
C VAL A 131 6.58 7.88 1.57
N TYR A 132 6.01 6.73 1.22
CA TYR A 132 4.72 6.29 1.74
C TYR A 132 4.95 5.34 2.91
N PHE A 133 4.34 5.66 4.04
CA PHE A 133 4.40 4.86 5.27
C PHE A 133 3.04 4.22 5.53
N THR A 134 3.00 2.89 5.57
CA THR A 134 1.76 2.13 5.82
C THR A 134 1.89 1.10 6.95
N ALA A 135 3.08 0.79 7.43
CA ALA A 135 3.28 -0.03 8.63
C ALA A 135 4.70 0.13 9.16
N GLY A 136 4.83 0.20 10.47
CA GLY A 136 6.09 0.26 11.20
C GLY A 136 5.85 0.59 12.66
N ASP A 137 6.92 0.62 13.45
CA ASP A 137 6.87 1.14 14.82
C ASP A 137 7.16 2.66 14.85
N ALA A 138 7.09 3.27 16.03
CA ALA A 138 7.38 4.70 16.19
C ALA A 138 8.81 5.09 15.78
N ALA A 139 9.78 4.15 15.86
CA ALA A 139 11.13 4.38 15.37
C ALA A 139 11.17 4.39 13.83
N ALA A 140 10.44 3.49 13.18
CA ALA A 140 10.31 3.47 11.71
C ALA A 140 9.67 4.75 11.15
N VAL A 141 8.68 5.34 11.85
CA VAL A 141 8.14 6.67 11.49
C VAL A 141 9.24 7.73 11.53
N ARG A 142 10.10 7.72 12.57
CA ARG A 142 11.23 8.66 12.65
C ARG A 142 12.22 8.49 11.51
N GLN A 143 12.47 7.24 11.07
CA GLN A 143 13.30 6.99 9.90
C GLN A 143 12.64 7.51 8.61
N ALA A 144 11.35 7.24 8.41
CA ALA A 144 10.60 7.70 7.24
C ALA A 144 10.57 9.25 7.11
N ARG A 145 10.67 9.98 8.24
CA ARG A 145 10.76 11.45 8.25
C ARG A 145 12.07 12.02 7.67
N ARG A 146 13.05 11.19 7.39
CA ARG A 146 14.31 11.59 6.74
C ARG A 146 14.07 12.02 5.29
N ALA A 147 13.03 11.48 4.66
CA ALA A 147 12.66 11.85 3.29
C ALA A 147 12.07 13.26 3.23
N ARG A 148 12.16 13.88 2.05
CA ARG A 148 11.63 15.22 1.79
C ARG A 148 10.10 15.29 1.92
N VAL A 149 9.40 14.25 1.50
CA VAL A 149 7.95 14.10 1.61
C VAL A 149 7.63 12.78 2.30
N LEU A 150 6.79 12.82 3.31
CA LEU A 150 6.23 11.65 3.98
C LEU A 150 4.70 11.68 3.87
N VAL A 151 4.12 10.61 3.34
CA VAL A 151 2.68 10.33 3.36
C VAL A 151 2.45 9.08 4.19
N ALA A 152 1.45 9.08 5.05
CA ALA A 152 1.07 7.92 5.85
C ALA A 152 -0.40 7.59 5.68
N SER A 153 -0.76 6.30 5.83
CA SER A 153 -2.13 5.82 5.83
C SER A 153 -2.74 5.93 7.23
N GLY A 154 -4.03 6.19 7.31
CA GLY A 154 -4.79 6.25 8.55
C GLY A 154 -5.98 5.28 8.57
N GLU A 155 -6.00 4.24 7.71
CA GLU A 155 -7.08 3.25 7.69
C GLU A 155 -7.06 2.31 8.90
N ASP A 156 -5.87 1.93 9.38
CA ASP A 156 -5.73 1.17 10.62
C ASP A 156 -5.86 2.14 11.80
N ASP A 157 -6.74 1.84 12.76
CA ASP A 157 -6.93 2.68 13.94
C ASP A 157 -5.63 2.89 14.74
N ALA A 158 -4.71 1.93 14.68
CA ALA A 158 -3.38 2.04 15.28
C ALA A 158 -2.42 2.96 14.49
N GLU A 159 -2.76 3.32 13.27
CA GLU A 159 -1.97 4.17 12.37
C GLU A 159 -2.64 5.51 12.07
N ARG A 160 -3.89 5.70 12.53
CA ARG A 160 -4.66 6.92 12.32
C ARG A 160 -4.02 8.10 13.06
N TYR A 161 -3.63 9.12 12.29
CA TYR A 161 -3.11 10.36 12.86
C TYR A 161 -4.19 11.05 13.71
N GLN A 162 -3.81 11.42 14.93
CA GLN A 162 -4.55 12.32 15.79
C GLN A 162 -3.73 13.60 16.02
N ALA A 163 -4.43 14.71 16.22
CA ALA A 163 -3.74 15.97 16.47
C ALA A 163 -2.88 15.86 17.75
N GLY A 164 -1.58 16.08 17.61
CA GLY A 164 -0.59 15.93 18.68
C GLY A 164 0.30 14.67 18.59
N ASP A 165 -0.03 13.71 17.76
CA ASP A 165 0.78 12.48 17.59
C ASP A 165 2.15 12.74 16.97
N LEU A 166 2.26 13.82 16.18
CA LEU A 166 3.47 14.19 15.48
C LEU A 166 3.91 15.62 15.80
N ASP A 167 5.20 15.79 16.08
CA ASP A 167 5.85 17.08 16.23
C ASP A 167 7.07 17.16 15.29
N PRO A 168 7.10 18.09 14.31
CA PRO A 168 6.02 19.01 13.93
C PRO A 168 4.81 18.26 13.34
N PRO A 169 3.61 18.90 13.37
CA PRO A 169 2.41 18.30 12.78
C PRO A 169 2.54 18.15 11.26
N PRO A 170 1.76 17.27 10.62
CA PRO A 170 1.79 17.12 9.17
C PRO A 170 1.31 18.40 8.48
N ARG A 171 1.92 18.72 7.34
CA ARG A 171 1.54 19.89 6.52
C ARG A 171 0.24 19.68 5.74
N LEU A 172 -0.14 18.43 5.54
CA LEU A 172 -1.33 18.03 4.80
C LEU A 172 -1.91 16.77 5.45
N VAL A 173 -3.19 16.82 5.78
CA VAL A 173 -3.97 15.65 6.21
C VAL A 173 -5.02 15.37 5.15
N VAL A 174 -5.10 14.13 4.67
CA VAL A 174 -6.08 13.70 3.67
C VAL A 174 -6.88 12.55 4.24
N SER A 175 -8.21 12.69 4.19
CA SER A 175 -9.16 11.62 4.52
C SER A 175 -9.85 11.17 3.25
N THR A 176 -9.79 9.89 2.95
CA THR A 176 -10.46 9.28 1.79
C THR A 176 -11.84 8.75 2.18
N ALA A 177 -12.79 8.83 1.25
CA ALA A 177 -14.15 8.32 1.41
C ALA A 177 -14.58 7.49 0.17
N GLY A 178 -13.63 6.76 -0.43
CA GLY A 178 -13.85 5.89 -1.58
C GLY A 178 -14.51 6.63 -2.75
N ALA A 179 -15.65 6.13 -3.23
CA ALA A 179 -16.39 6.70 -4.33
C ALA A 179 -16.97 8.11 -4.06
N LEU A 180 -16.90 8.61 -2.83
CA LEU A 180 -17.33 9.97 -2.48
C LEU A 180 -16.18 10.99 -2.58
N GLY A 181 -14.97 10.56 -2.87
CA GLY A 181 -13.77 11.41 -2.88
C GLY A 181 -13.17 11.53 -1.50
N GLY A 182 -13.06 12.73 -0.96
CA GLY A 182 -12.51 12.94 0.36
C GLY A 182 -12.29 14.40 0.72
N TRP A 183 -11.54 14.62 1.78
CA TRP A 183 -11.22 15.94 2.32
C TRP A 183 -9.73 16.06 2.60
N ALA A 184 -9.15 17.21 2.25
CA ALA A 184 -7.78 17.56 2.55
C ALA A 184 -7.70 18.83 3.39
N GLN A 185 -6.75 18.87 4.32
CA GLN A 185 -6.50 20.05 5.18
C GLN A 185 -4.98 20.34 5.23
N PRO A 186 -4.53 21.46 4.61
CA PRO A 186 -5.30 22.41 3.82
C PRO A 186 -5.76 21.83 2.48
N GLY A 187 -6.72 22.47 1.81
CA GLY A 187 -7.15 22.11 0.46
C GLY A 187 -8.66 21.95 0.31
N GLY A 188 -9.38 21.48 1.33
CA GLY A 188 -10.83 21.27 1.28
C GLY A 188 -11.23 19.96 0.61
N PRO A 189 -12.49 19.83 0.13
CA PRO A 189 -12.98 18.62 -0.51
C PRO A 189 -12.32 18.38 -1.88
N TYR A 190 -12.13 17.11 -2.21
CA TYR A 190 -11.73 16.69 -3.56
C TYR A 190 -12.67 15.61 -4.08
N LYS A 191 -12.79 15.52 -5.41
CA LYS A 191 -13.66 14.57 -6.07
C LYS A 191 -12.93 13.25 -6.36
N PRO A 192 -13.64 12.12 -6.37
CA PRO A 192 -13.07 10.87 -6.84
C PRO A 192 -12.87 10.95 -8.36
N ALA A 193 -11.88 10.26 -8.87
CA ALA A 193 -11.77 10.02 -10.31
C ALA A 193 -12.70 8.86 -10.71
N VAL A 194 -13.14 8.88 -11.95
CA VAL A 194 -13.92 7.78 -12.54
C VAL A 194 -12.96 6.68 -12.96
N ALA A 195 -13.29 5.42 -12.66
CA ALA A 195 -12.52 4.30 -13.16
C ALA A 195 -12.48 4.29 -14.70
N PRO A 196 -11.31 4.14 -15.33
CA PRO A 196 -11.18 4.22 -16.79
C PRO A 196 -11.70 2.99 -17.55
N GLY A 197 -12.22 2.00 -16.84
CA GLY A 197 -12.77 0.76 -17.39
C GLY A 197 -13.65 0.03 -16.38
N PRO A 198 -14.06 -1.20 -16.69
CA PRO A 198 -14.78 -2.05 -15.76
C PRO A 198 -14.01 -2.25 -14.46
N ILE A 199 -14.73 -2.34 -13.35
CA ILE A 199 -14.14 -2.66 -12.05
C ILE A 199 -13.83 -4.16 -12.03
N GLU A 200 -12.56 -4.48 -11.82
CA GLU A 200 -12.09 -5.86 -11.65
C GLU A 200 -12.07 -6.24 -10.17
N ASP A 201 -11.40 -5.43 -9.34
CA ASP A 201 -11.47 -5.55 -7.89
C ASP A 201 -11.05 -4.25 -7.19
N ALA A 202 -11.47 -4.10 -5.91
CA ALA A 202 -11.18 -2.92 -5.11
C ALA A 202 -9.88 -3.03 -4.28
N TYR A 203 -9.12 -4.13 -4.44
CA TYR A 203 -7.90 -4.35 -3.66
C TYR A 203 -6.81 -3.31 -3.98
N GLY A 204 -6.25 -2.70 -2.94
CA GLY A 204 -5.13 -1.77 -3.08
C GLY A 204 -5.43 -0.40 -3.68
N ALA A 205 -6.71 -0.06 -3.94
CA ALA A 205 -7.06 1.25 -4.49
C ALA A 205 -6.61 2.40 -3.58
N GLY A 206 -6.75 2.27 -2.26
CA GLY A 206 -6.26 3.23 -1.26
C GLY A 206 -4.74 3.36 -1.27
N ASP A 207 -4.01 2.25 -1.38
CA ASP A 207 -2.54 2.24 -1.43
C ASP A 207 -2.03 2.87 -2.74
N CYS A 208 -2.70 2.61 -3.86
CA CYS A 208 -2.39 3.27 -5.14
C CYS A 208 -2.68 4.78 -5.10
N PHE A 209 -3.76 5.20 -4.42
CA PHE A 209 -4.04 6.61 -4.15
C PHE A 209 -2.89 7.24 -3.34
N ALA A 210 -2.50 6.62 -2.22
CA ALA A 210 -1.45 7.14 -1.35
C ALA A 210 -0.08 7.17 -2.04
N ALA A 211 0.25 6.15 -2.83
CA ALA A 211 1.44 6.12 -3.68
C ALA A 211 1.43 7.26 -4.71
N GLY A 212 0.30 7.46 -5.39
CA GLY A 212 0.09 8.57 -6.33
C GLY A 212 0.26 9.94 -5.67
N LEU A 213 -0.33 10.13 -4.48
CA LEU A 213 -0.19 11.36 -3.70
C LEU A 213 1.28 11.60 -3.31
N THR A 214 1.97 10.57 -2.83
CA THR A 214 3.38 10.64 -2.46
C THR A 214 4.24 11.09 -3.66
N PHE A 215 4.02 10.47 -4.82
CA PHE A 215 4.73 10.80 -6.04
C PHE A 215 4.46 12.24 -6.51
N ALA A 216 3.19 12.67 -6.52
CA ALA A 216 2.78 13.99 -6.98
C ALA A 216 3.34 15.10 -6.08
N LEU A 217 3.27 14.93 -4.74
CA LEU A 217 3.85 15.86 -3.78
C LEU A 217 5.39 15.90 -3.88
N ALA A 218 6.03 14.76 -4.10
CA ALA A 218 7.48 14.71 -4.31
C ALA A 218 7.90 15.41 -5.60
N LYS A 219 7.04 15.44 -6.62
CA LYS A 219 7.21 16.26 -7.84
C LYS A 219 6.99 17.76 -7.62
N GLY A 220 6.47 18.17 -6.48
CA GLY A 220 6.13 19.56 -6.19
C GLY A 220 4.83 20.03 -6.84
N MET A 221 3.90 19.11 -7.12
CA MET A 221 2.57 19.48 -7.60
C MET A 221 1.80 20.22 -6.51
N GLU A 222 0.95 21.16 -6.91
CA GLU A 222 0.02 21.81 -6.00
C GLU A 222 -0.97 20.79 -5.41
N ILE A 223 -1.47 21.07 -4.20
CA ILE A 223 -2.27 20.08 -3.42
C ILE A 223 -3.47 19.57 -4.21
N GLN A 224 -4.22 20.43 -4.89
CA GLN A 224 -5.41 20.01 -5.64
C GLN A 224 -5.07 19.15 -6.85
N ASP A 225 -3.99 19.46 -7.56
CA ASP A 225 -3.50 18.68 -8.69
C ASP A 225 -2.94 17.32 -8.21
N ALA A 226 -2.24 17.32 -7.08
CA ALA A 226 -1.74 16.09 -6.46
C ALA A 226 -2.87 15.15 -6.02
N LEU A 227 -3.96 15.70 -5.45
CA LEU A 227 -5.17 14.95 -5.07
C LEU A 227 -5.91 14.40 -6.28
N ALA A 228 -6.03 15.18 -7.36
CA ALA A 228 -6.63 14.74 -8.62
C ALA A 228 -5.81 13.57 -9.22
N PHE A 229 -4.50 13.72 -9.32
CA PHE A 229 -3.60 12.66 -9.76
C PHE A 229 -3.69 11.41 -8.89
N ALA A 230 -3.69 11.56 -7.57
CA ALA A 230 -3.84 10.45 -6.63
C ALA A 230 -5.17 9.71 -6.83
N SER A 231 -6.27 10.47 -7.02
CA SER A 231 -7.60 9.89 -7.29
C SER A 231 -7.61 9.08 -8.58
N GLU A 232 -6.94 9.55 -9.64
CA GLU A 232 -6.78 8.80 -10.90
C GLU A 232 -5.99 7.49 -10.68
N ARG A 233 -4.95 7.50 -9.83
CA ARG A 233 -4.19 6.26 -9.52
C ARG A 233 -5.05 5.26 -8.75
N GLY A 234 -5.81 5.70 -7.76
CA GLY A 234 -6.76 4.86 -7.05
C GLY A 234 -7.85 4.29 -7.96
N ALA A 235 -8.44 5.12 -8.83
CA ALA A 235 -9.46 4.71 -9.79
C ALA A 235 -8.90 3.72 -10.84
N LEU A 236 -7.67 3.93 -11.31
CA LEU A 236 -7.01 2.99 -12.23
C LEU A 236 -6.74 1.63 -11.55
N ALA A 237 -6.45 1.60 -10.27
CA ALA A 237 -6.26 0.36 -9.53
C ALA A 237 -7.50 -0.53 -9.56
N LEU A 238 -8.71 0.05 -9.52
CA LEU A 238 -9.98 -0.68 -9.61
C LEU A 238 -10.13 -1.51 -10.89
N THR A 239 -9.42 -1.16 -11.97
CA THR A 239 -9.44 -1.87 -13.26
C THR A 239 -8.33 -2.90 -13.38
N ARG A 240 -7.66 -3.21 -12.29
CA ARG A 240 -6.59 -4.20 -12.21
C ARG A 240 -7.01 -5.34 -11.28
N ARG A 241 -6.35 -6.45 -11.43
CA ARG A 241 -6.55 -7.64 -10.63
C ARG A 241 -5.55 -7.66 -9.47
N GLY A 242 -6.05 -7.87 -8.25
CA GLY A 242 -5.25 -8.01 -7.04
C GLY A 242 -4.30 -6.85 -6.77
N ALA A 243 -3.06 -7.14 -6.39
CA ALA A 243 -2.00 -6.16 -6.22
C ALA A 243 -1.45 -5.59 -7.54
N GLY A 244 -2.00 -6.03 -8.67
CA GLY A 244 -1.58 -5.61 -10.00
C GLY A 244 -0.26 -6.23 -10.46
N LEU A 245 0.18 -7.33 -9.88
CA LEU A 245 1.36 -8.09 -10.32
C LEU A 245 1.01 -9.19 -11.31
N SER A 246 -0.22 -9.69 -11.25
CA SER A 246 -0.75 -10.67 -12.20
C SER A 246 -1.21 -9.93 -13.46
N SER A 247 -0.59 -10.24 -14.60
CA SER A 247 -1.00 -9.78 -15.94
C SER A 247 -1.97 -10.79 -16.56
#